data_1034e76716e14b1b0b1eace445d3d83a
#
_entry.id   1034e76716e14b1b0b1eace445d3d83a
#
_cell.length_a   1.000
_cell.length_b   1.000
_cell.length_c   1.000
_cell.angle_alpha   90.00
_cell.angle_beta   90.00
_cell.angle_gamma   90.00
#
_symmetry.space_group_name_H-M   'P 1'
#
loop_
_entity.id
_entity.type
_entity.pdbx_description
1 polymer ?
#
loop_
_entity_poly.entity_id
_entity_poly.type
_entity_poly.pdbx_seq_one_letter_code
_entity_poly.pdbx_strand_id
1 'polypeptide(L)'
;MAQTNPLDGDKHRAMLQRRLQPRDNPFPEGRWPSLDDIVCIPANLSRLVIDPYREACSIDVSLGRDTPTLQLPFLVSGFDTVPEQVQKALGRALQTTGTGYIGKQRIADNIVWIQWVDDVSPADPVATGYVVPWSRAAQCLTVRQHDAFTGISVSRLEEFEDAVEFALASNIDALFLDGMDGLSDPGNALSQQPRFDLLPYTVSTLRRRRQEEQITLIYAGGVRSGTDAAKLIAMGASAVVYGVAVALAAGGMINTTSIDYATDWSMDERTAGVTALLQANAGEASMMARCTGKTRLHNLEPEDLRVVTLSSADMMGIPLAGTRGVDLSSQG
;
A
#
# COMPACT_ATOMS: atom_id res chain seq x y z
N MET A 1 14.35 -2.55 50.40
CA MET A 1 13.70 -2.06 49.18
C MET A 1 12.47 -1.27 49.58
N ALA A 2 12.53 0.06 49.49
CA ALA A 2 11.37 0.89 49.80
C ALA A 2 10.29 0.68 48.75
N GLN A 3 9.12 0.17 49.13
CA GLN A 3 7.94 0.11 48.28
C GLN A 3 7.58 1.56 47.88
N THR A 4 7.75 1.89 46.62
CA THR A 4 7.27 3.16 46.08
C THR A 4 5.76 3.13 46.08
N ASN A 5 5.15 3.96 46.90
CA ASN A 5 3.71 4.13 46.96
C ASN A 5 3.20 4.60 45.58
N PRO A 6 2.34 3.86 44.89
CA PRO A 6 1.79 4.25 43.59
C PRO A 6 0.95 5.55 43.64
N LEU A 7 0.62 6.02 44.83
CA LEU A 7 -0.11 7.27 45.09
C LEU A 7 0.78 8.43 45.53
N ASP A 8 2.08 8.37 45.20
CA ASP A 8 3.00 9.48 45.50
C ASP A 8 2.49 10.76 44.80
N GLY A 9 1.98 11.67 45.63
CA GLY A 9 1.34 12.91 45.17
C GLY A 9 2.27 13.81 44.35
N ASP A 10 3.58 13.75 44.59
CA ASP A 10 4.54 14.56 43.84
C ASP A 10 4.78 14.01 42.44
N LYS A 11 4.81 12.69 42.28
CA LYS A 11 4.86 12.07 40.94
C LYS A 11 3.59 12.33 40.16
N HIS A 12 2.43 12.26 40.80
CA HIS A 12 1.15 12.56 40.18
C HIS A 12 1.08 14.03 39.74
N ARG A 13 1.53 14.93 40.58
CA ARG A 13 1.62 16.37 40.27
C ARG A 13 2.58 16.68 39.15
N ALA A 14 3.76 16.06 39.13
CA ALA A 14 4.71 16.17 38.00
C ALA A 14 4.16 15.63 36.69
N MET A 15 3.38 14.53 36.75
CA MET A 15 2.72 13.97 35.58
C MET A 15 1.59 14.86 35.06
N LEU A 16 0.80 15.50 35.94
CA LEU A 16 -0.21 16.48 35.57
C LEU A 16 0.40 17.75 35.00
N GLN A 17 1.49 18.25 35.58
CA GLN A 17 2.22 19.40 35.06
C GLN A 17 2.76 19.15 33.65
N ARG A 18 3.30 17.95 33.37
CA ARG A 18 3.71 17.56 32.00
C ARG A 18 2.53 17.51 31.03
N ARG A 19 1.33 17.14 31.47
CA ARG A 19 0.13 17.13 30.62
C ARG A 19 -0.43 18.54 30.39
N LEU A 20 -0.21 19.47 31.30
CA LEU A 20 -0.67 20.86 31.19
C LEU A 20 0.33 21.77 30.46
N GLN A 21 1.56 21.32 30.24
CA GLN A 21 2.49 22.08 29.42
C GLN A 21 2.03 22.02 27.96
N PRO A 22 1.97 23.16 27.25
CA PRO A 22 1.76 23.16 25.81
C PRO A 22 2.83 22.27 25.19
N ARG A 23 2.41 21.23 24.52
CA ARG A 23 3.33 20.44 23.69
C ARG A 23 3.47 21.18 22.38
N ASP A 24 4.69 21.21 21.87
CA ASP A 24 4.89 21.58 20.47
C ASP A 24 3.95 20.76 19.62
N ASN A 25 3.28 21.42 18.67
CA ASN A 25 2.39 20.73 17.77
C ASN A 25 3.19 19.61 17.07
N PRO A 26 2.89 18.31 17.31
CA PRO A 26 3.60 17.22 16.66
C PRO A 26 3.40 17.25 15.13
N PHE A 27 2.43 18.03 14.66
CA PHE A 27 2.10 18.21 13.27
C PHE A 27 2.32 19.69 12.89
N PRO A 28 3.54 20.10 12.54
CA PRO A 28 3.83 21.47 12.15
C PRO A 28 2.95 21.88 10.95
N GLU A 29 2.59 23.16 10.93
CA GLU A 29 1.85 23.73 9.81
C GLU A 29 2.56 23.46 8.48
N GLY A 30 1.81 23.07 7.45
CA GLY A 30 2.36 22.74 6.13
C GLY A 30 3.02 21.36 6.04
N ARG A 31 2.94 20.53 7.08
CA ARG A 31 3.35 19.13 6.96
C ARG A 31 2.49 18.41 5.92
N TRP A 32 3.15 17.69 5.03
CA TRP A 32 2.45 16.86 4.05
C TRP A 32 1.63 15.76 4.75
N PRO A 33 0.39 15.53 4.35
CA PRO A 33 -0.43 14.43 4.87
C PRO A 33 0.27 13.08 4.75
N SER A 34 0.10 12.24 5.75
CA SER A 34 0.72 10.91 5.79
C SER A 34 -0.25 9.84 6.29
N LEU A 35 0.09 8.58 6.04
CA LEU A 35 -0.68 7.45 6.58
C LEU A 35 -0.66 7.40 8.11
N ASP A 36 0.30 8.06 8.76
CA ASP A 36 0.32 8.17 10.23
C ASP A 36 -0.82 9.05 10.77
N ASP A 37 -1.40 9.90 9.92
CA ASP A 37 -2.56 10.72 10.30
C ASP A 37 -3.87 9.95 10.31
N ILE A 38 -3.89 8.75 9.74
CA ILE A 38 -5.06 7.89 9.70
C ILE A 38 -5.07 6.98 10.93
N VAL A 39 -6.21 6.90 11.59
CA VAL A 39 -6.47 5.96 12.68
C VAL A 39 -7.61 5.03 12.29
N CYS A 40 -7.48 3.74 12.62
CA CYS A 40 -8.56 2.78 12.47
C CYS A 40 -9.48 2.86 13.70
N ILE A 41 -10.80 2.83 13.48
CA ILE A 41 -11.78 2.81 14.55
C ILE A 41 -11.96 1.35 15.00
N PRO A 42 -11.67 1.04 16.25
CA PRO A 42 -11.87 -0.32 16.76
C PRO A 42 -13.36 -0.71 16.74
N ALA A 43 -13.64 -2.01 16.63
CA ALA A 43 -14.99 -2.54 16.78
C ALA A 43 -15.61 -2.08 18.11
N ASN A 44 -16.87 -1.67 18.06
CA ASN A 44 -17.62 -1.24 19.21
C ASN A 44 -18.83 -2.15 19.45
N LEU A 45 -19.66 -1.84 20.46
CA LEU A 45 -20.81 -2.65 20.80
C LEU A 45 -21.89 -2.74 19.72
N SER A 46 -21.84 -1.88 18.69
CA SER A 46 -22.76 -1.93 17.55
C SER A 46 -22.30 -2.86 16.43
N ARG A 47 -21.08 -3.36 16.50
CA ARG A 47 -20.50 -4.34 15.57
C ARG A 47 -20.20 -5.63 16.30
N LEU A 48 -20.06 -6.73 15.55
CA LEU A 48 -19.59 -7.99 16.11
C LEU A 48 -18.16 -7.80 16.61
N VAL A 49 -17.97 -7.92 17.92
CA VAL A 49 -16.65 -7.90 18.52
C VAL A 49 -16.07 -9.30 18.41
N ILE A 50 -14.99 -9.44 17.68
CA ILE A 50 -14.24 -10.69 17.53
C ILE A 50 -12.96 -10.63 18.36
N ASP A 51 -12.41 -11.78 18.73
CA ASP A 51 -11.12 -11.84 19.40
C ASP A 51 -10.01 -11.57 18.36
N PRO A 52 -9.32 -10.41 18.43
CA PRO A 52 -8.33 -10.04 17.43
C PRO A 52 -7.08 -10.95 17.45
N TYR A 53 -6.91 -11.76 18.49
CA TYR A 53 -5.78 -12.67 18.62
C TYR A 53 -6.09 -14.11 18.19
N ARG A 54 -7.34 -14.51 18.20
CA ARG A 54 -7.76 -15.91 17.97
C ARG A 54 -8.49 -16.11 16.65
N GLU A 55 -9.25 -15.10 16.22
CA GLU A 55 -10.02 -15.23 15.00
C GLU A 55 -9.10 -15.22 13.76
N ALA A 56 -9.40 -16.08 12.82
CA ALA A 56 -8.73 -16.09 11.53
C ALA A 56 -9.17 -14.85 10.71
N CYS A 57 -8.23 -14.31 9.94
CA CYS A 57 -8.52 -13.23 9.00
C CYS A 57 -7.87 -13.55 7.65
N SER A 58 -8.69 -13.68 6.61
CA SER A 58 -8.20 -13.86 5.25
C SER A 58 -7.62 -12.55 4.73
N ILE A 59 -6.43 -12.63 4.10
CA ILE A 59 -5.71 -11.50 3.51
C ILE A 59 -5.33 -11.74 2.05
N ASP A 60 -5.62 -12.91 1.51
CA ASP A 60 -5.39 -13.25 0.12
C ASP A 60 -6.23 -12.36 -0.82
N VAL A 61 -5.72 -12.11 -2.02
CA VAL A 61 -6.37 -11.27 -3.02
C VAL A 61 -6.18 -11.82 -4.44
N SER A 62 -7.25 -11.81 -5.23
CA SER A 62 -7.17 -11.98 -6.69
C SER A 62 -7.05 -10.60 -7.34
N LEU A 63 -6.11 -10.44 -8.27
CA LEU A 63 -5.87 -9.18 -8.96
C LEU A 63 -6.79 -8.97 -10.18
N GLY A 64 -7.63 -9.92 -10.51
CA GLY A 64 -8.57 -9.86 -11.65
C GLY A 64 -9.37 -11.14 -11.80
N ARG A 65 -10.16 -11.24 -12.87
CA ARG A 65 -11.12 -12.36 -13.04
C ARG A 65 -10.45 -13.72 -13.23
N ASP A 66 -9.34 -13.76 -13.97
CA ASP A 66 -8.62 -15.00 -14.33
C ASP A 66 -7.13 -14.91 -13.91
N THR A 67 -6.81 -14.06 -12.96
CA THR A 67 -5.44 -13.79 -12.53
C THR A 67 -5.07 -14.63 -11.31
N PRO A 68 -3.77 -14.89 -11.10
CA PRO A 68 -3.32 -15.63 -9.95
C PRO A 68 -3.67 -14.90 -8.66
N THR A 69 -4.04 -15.67 -7.66
CA THR A 69 -4.26 -15.18 -6.29
C THR A 69 -2.92 -14.94 -5.63
N LEU A 70 -2.72 -13.75 -5.09
CA LEU A 70 -1.63 -13.45 -4.16
C LEU A 70 -2.02 -13.94 -2.77
N GLN A 71 -1.10 -14.62 -2.07
CA GLN A 71 -1.32 -15.03 -0.68
C GLN A 71 -1.30 -13.84 0.26
N LEU A 72 -0.54 -12.81 -0.07
CA LEU A 72 -0.50 -11.51 0.62
C LEU A 72 -0.92 -10.41 -0.36
N PRO A 73 -1.68 -9.39 0.06
CA PRO A 73 -2.13 -8.31 -0.81
C PRO A 73 -1.00 -7.32 -1.11
N PHE A 74 0.19 -7.85 -1.38
CA PHE A 74 1.42 -7.10 -1.55
C PHE A 74 2.07 -7.43 -2.88
N LEU A 75 2.61 -6.41 -3.51
CA LEU A 75 3.51 -6.48 -4.65
C LEU A 75 4.81 -5.77 -4.26
N VAL A 76 5.91 -6.13 -4.90
CA VAL A 76 7.21 -5.49 -4.68
C VAL A 76 7.73 -4.93 -5.99
N SER A 77 8.29 -3.72 -5.98
CA SER A 77 8.88 -3.07 -7.15
C SER A 77 10.21 -2.38 -6.83
N GLY A 78 10.90 -1.93 -7.87
CA GLY A 78 12.10 -1.09 -7.73
C GLY A 78 13.41 -1.87 -7.60
N PHE A 79 13.48 -3.11 -8.09
CA PHE A 79 14.65 -3.97 -7.97
C PHE A 79 15.31 -4.36 -9.31
N ASP A 80 14.96 -3.69 -10.41
CA ASP A 80 15.52 -4.03 -11.72
C ASP A 80 17.03 -3.71 -11.86
N THR A 81 17.50 -2.69 -11.13
CA THR A 81 18.88 -2.18 -11.23
C THR A 81 19.75 -2.51 -10.02
N VAL A 82 19.23 -3.25 -9.05
CA VAL A 82 19.98 -3.61 -7.84
C VAL A 82 20.95 -4.78 -8.10
N PRO A 83 21.95 -4.99 -7.22
CA PRO A 83 22.89 -6.10 -7.38
C PRO A 83 22.19 -7.47 -7.50
N GLU A 84 22.71 -8.35 -8.34
CA GLU A 84 22.12 -9.67 -8.63
C GLU A 84 21.84 -10.53 -7.37
N GLN A 85 22.73 -10.43 -6.37
CA GLN A 85 22.54 -11.13 -5.10
C GLN A 85 21.30 -10.64 -4.35
N VAL A 86 20.98 -9.33 -4.43
CA VAL A 86 19.78 -8.74 -3.84
C VAL A 86 18.54 -9.22 -4.59
N GLN A 87 18.59 -9.24 -5.93
CA GLN A 87 17.49 -9.76 -6.76
C GLN A 87 17.19 -11.23 -6.45
N LYS A 88 18.24 -12.07 -6.36
CA LYS A 88 18.08 -13.49 -6.03
C LYS A 88 17.52 -13.71 -4.62
N ALA A 89 17.97 -12.94 -3.65
CA ALA A 89 17.45 -12.98 -2.29
C ALA A 89 15.97 -12.58 -2.25
N LEU A 90 15.62 -11.48 -2.94
CA LEU A 90 14.24 -11.04 -3.09
C LEU A 90 13.39 -12.14 -3.74
N GLY A 91 13.82 -12.70 -4.87
CA GLY A 91 13.09 -13.76 -5.56
C GLY A 91 12.75 -14.94 -4.64
N ARG A 92 13.70 -15.41 -3.81
CA ARG A 92 13.46 -16.46 -2.81
C ARG A 92 12.44 -16.04 -1.75
N ALA A 93 12.52 -14.80 -1.27
CA ALA A 93 11.58 -14.30 -0.27
C ALA A 93 10.15 -14.23 -0.83
N LEU A 94 10.00 -13.76 -2.08
CA LEU A 94 8.69 -13.69 -2.74
C LEU A 94 8.09 -15.09 -2.99
N GLN A 95 8.91 -16.06 -3.39
CA GLN A 95 8.47 -17.47 -3.49
C GLN A 95 7.97 -18.01 -2.16
N THR A 96 8.68 -17.70 -1.06
CA THR A 96 8.32 -18.17 0.28
C THR A 96 7.03 -17.54 0.79
N THR A 97 6.78 -16.27 0.44
CA THR A 97 5.63 -15.49 0.96
C THR A 97 4.43 -15.48 0.03
N GLY A 98 4.55 -16.01 -1.19
CA GLY A 98 3.48 -15.93 -2.19
C GLY A 98 3.13 -14.50 -2.61
N THR A 99 4.12 -13.61 -2.59
CA THR A 99 4.03 -12.19 -2.94
C THR A 99 4.41 -11.98 -4.41
N GLY A 100 3.82 -11.01 -5.11
CA GLY A 100 4.13 -10.70 -6.50
C GLY A 100 5.24 -9.67 -6.67
N TYR A 101 5.76 -9.59 -7.89
CA TYR A 101 6.82 -8.67 -8.30
C TYR A 101 6.40 -7.84 -9.51
N ILE A 102 6.73 -6.55 -9.50
CA ILE A 102 6.62 -5.64 -10.64
C ILE A 102 8.03 -5.24 -11.07
N GLY A 103 8.41 -5.50 -12.31
CA GLY A 103 9.71 -5.12 -12.84
C GLY A 103 9.89 -5.52 -14.29
N LYS A 104 10.95 -5.01 -14.92
CA LYS A 104 11.25 -5.22 -16.33
C LYS A 104 11.69 -6.65 -16.63
N GLN A 105 12.32 -7.29 -15.66
CA GLN A 105 12.87 -8.64 -15.78
C GLN A 105 12.37 -9.55 -14.67
N ARG A 106 12.24 -10.83 -14.98
CA ARG A 106 11.89 -11.84 -14.02
C ARG A 106 13.06 -12.13 -13.07
N ILE A 107 12.81 -12.08 -11.76
CA ILE A 107 13.85 -12.29 -10.73
C ILE A 107 13.84 -13.69 -10.13
N ALA A 108 12.78 -14.47 -10.30
CA ALA A 108 12.66 -15.85 -9.84
C ALA A 108 11.58 -16.61 -10.61
N ASP A 109 11.67 -17.95 -10.60
CA ASP A 109 10.62 -18.82 -11.11
C ASP A 109 9.44 -18.92 -10.11
N ASN A 110 8.27 -19.27 -10.60
CA ASN A 110 7.08 -19.55 -9.77
C ASN A 110 6.67 -18.40 -8.84
N ILE A 111 6.85 -17.14 -9.27
CA ILE A 111 6.29 -15.96 -8.64
C ILE A 111 5.28 -15.31 -9.59
N VAL A 112 4.33 -14.57 -9.04
CA VAL A 112 3.48 -13.67 -9.82
C VAL A 112 4.37 -12.52 -10.28
N TRP A 113 4.68 -12.48 -11.56
CA TRP A 113 5.49 -11.42 -12.16
C TRP A 113 4.64 -10.59 -13.12
N ILE A 114 4.46 -9.32 -12.77
CA ILE A 114 3.83 -8.32 -13.63
C ILE A 114 4.96 -7.54 -14.31
N GLN A 115 5.11 -7.72 -15.60
CA GLN A 115 6.18 -7.05 -16.34
C GLN A 115 5.88 -5.56 -16.51
N TRP A 116 6.83 -4.71 -16.10
CA TRP A 116 6.81 -3.30 -16.46
C TRP A 116 7.28 -3.12 -17.90
N VAL A 117 6.40 -2.61 -18.75
CA VAL A 117 6.68 -2.39 -20.17
C VAL A 117 6.73 -0.89 -20.45
N ASP A 118 7.91 -0.35 -20.69
CA ASP A 118 8.16 1.09 -20.93
C ASP A 118 8.64 1.39 -22.36
N ASP A 119 8.96 0.38 -23.16
CA ASP A 119 9.39 0.46 -24.53
C ASP A 119 8.47 -0.34 -25.47
N VAL A 120 8.80 -0.34 -26.77
CA VAL A 120 8.00 -1.03 -27.81
C VAL A 120 8.31 -2.53 -27.87
N SER A 121 9.17 -3.04 -26.99
CA SER A 121 9.53 -4.45 -26.95
C SER A 121 8.29 -5.32 -26.64
N PRO A 122 8.18 -6.47 -27.29
CA PRO A 122 7.09 -7.39 -27.01
C PRO A 122 7.16 -7.83 -25.53
N ALA A 123 5.99 -8.01 -24.93
CA ALA A 123 5.88 -8.54 -23.59
C ALA A 123 6.45 -9.97 -23.54
N ASP A 124 7.11 -10.29 -22.44
CA ASP A 124 7.63 -11.63 -22.19
C ASP A 124 6.47 -12.61 -21.98
N PRO A 125 6.32 -13.65 -22.78
CA PRO A 125 5.19 -14.60 -22.67
C PRO A 125 5.17 -15.39 -21.36
N VAL A 126 6.24 -15.33 -20.57
CA VAL A 126 6.30 -15.97 -19.24
C VAL A 126 5.76 -15.06 -18.14
N ALA A 127 5.56 -13.76 -18.43
CA ALA A 127 4.99 -12.84 -17.46
C ALA A 127 3.53 -13.21 -17.14
N THR A 128 3.17 -13.11 -15.88
CA THR A 128 1.79 -13.33 -15.42
C THR A 128 0.87 -12.21 -15.87
N GLY A 129 1.42 -11.03 -16.10
CA GLY A 129 0.71 -9.85 -16.57
C GLY A 129 1.65 -8.73 -16.94
N TYR A 130 1.07 -7.62 -17.38
CA TYR A 130 1.78 -6.47 -17.89
C TYR A 130 1.24 -5.18 -17.29
N VAL A 131 2.12 -4.24 -17.03
CA VAL A 131 1.76 -2.87 -16.68
C VAL A 131 2.52 -1.90 -17.57
N VAL A 132 1.81 -0.92 -18.11
CA VAL A 132 2.37 0.15 -18.94
C VAL A 132 2.09 1.51 -18.30
N PRO A 133 2.95 2.53 -18.47
CA PRO A 133 2.63 3.88 -18.03
C PRO A 133 1.47 4.45 -18.85
N TRP A 134 0.68 5.34 -18.25
CA TRP A 134 -0.48 5.98 -18.90
C TRP A 134 -0.13 6.61 -20.25
N SER A 135 1.02 7.27 -20.36
CA SER A 135 1.50 7.86 -21.61
C SER A 135 1.60 6.86 -22.76
N ARG A 136 1.54 5.58 -22.47
CA ARG A 136 1.60 4.46 -23.43
C ARG A 136 0.41 3.52 -23.33
N ALA A 137 -0.71 3.95 -22.77
CA ALA A 137 -1.87 3.11 -22.53
C ALA A 137 -2.36 2.36 -23.77
N ALA A 138 -2.29 2.98 -24.95
CA ALA A 138 -2.65 2.31 -26.21
C ALA A 138 -1.80 1.08 -26.53
N GLN A 139 -0.55 1.03 -26.05
CA GLN A 139 0.34 -0.12 -26.24
C GLN A 139 -0.11 -1.32 -25.39
N CYS A 140 -0.83 -1.09 -24.29
CA CYS A 140 -1.39 -2.16 -23.47
C CYS A 140 -2.26 -3.12 -24.32
N LEU A 141 -2.97 -2.58 -25.29
CA LEU A 141 -3.80 -3.37 -26.22
C LEU A 141 -2.97 -4.23 -27.18
N THR A 142 -1.76 -3.81 -27.51
CA THR A 142 -0.88 -4.54 -28.44
C THR A 142 -0.06 -5.61 -27.73
N VAL A 143 0.28 -5.41 -26.45
CA VAL A 143 1.01 -6.41 -25.64
C VAL A 143 0.06 -7.41 -24.98
N ARG A 144 -1.24 -7.14 -24.98
CA ARG A 144 -2.25 -8.01 -24.40
C ARG A 144 -2.24 -9.37 -25.10
N GLN A 145 -1.76 -10.38 -24.40
CA GLN A 145 -1.96 -11.77 -24.80
C GLN A 145 -3.31 -12.22 -24.20
N HIS A 146 -4.03 -13.11 -24.89
CA HIS A 146 -5.23 -13.72 -24.36
C HIS A 146 -4.88 -14.32 -22.98
N ASP A 147 -5.65 -13.99 -21.96
CA ASP A 147 -5.52 -14.44 -20.55
C ASP A 147 -4.43 -13.80 -19.70
N ALA A 148 -3.65 -12.84 -20.19
CA ALA A 148 -2.69 -12.12 -19.33
C ALA A 148 -3.34 -10.94 -18.62
N PHE A 149 -3.06 -10.79 -17.33
CA PHE A 149 -3.43 -9.62 -16.54
C PHE A 149 -2.83 -8.36 -17.14
N THR A 150 -3.62 -7.30 -17.29
CA THR A 150 -3.19 -6.04 -17.87
C THR A 150 -3.48 -4.87 -16.95
N GLY A 151 -2.52 -3.96 -16.82
CA GLY A 151 -2.63 -2.78 -15.99
C GLY A 151 -2.07 -1.52 -16.64
N ILE A 152 -2.54 -0.38 -16.18
CA ILE A 152 -2.04 0.95 -16.54
C ILE A 152 -1.58 1.65 -15.28
N SER A 153 -0.38 2.23 -15.29
CA SER A 153 0.14 3.04 -14.22
C SER A 153 -0.14 4.52 -14.46
N VAL A 154 -0.74 5.17 -13.46
CA VAL A 154 -1.10 6.60 -13.50
C VAL A 154 -0.53 7.27 -12.26
N SER A 155 0.17 8.41 -12.45
CA SER A 155 0.79 9.17 -11.35
C SER A 155 0.24 10.60 -11.19
N ARG A 156 -0.51 11.11 -12.18
CA ARG A 156 -1.01 12.48 -12.18
C ARG A 156 -2.52 12.53 -12.09
N LEU A 157 -3.03 13.38 -11.18
CA LEU A 157 -4.47 13.46 -10.91
C LEU A 157 -5.29 13.88 -12.14
N GLU A 158 -4.75 14.76 -12.96
CA GLU A 158 -5.39 15.22 -14.18
C GLU A 158 -5.59 14.15 -15.26
N GLU A 159 -4.86 13.05 -15.17
CA GLU A 159 -4.91 11.95 -16.13
C GLU A 159 -5.92 10.85 -15.73
N PHE A 160 -6.43 10.90 -14.47
CA PHE A 160 -7.19 9.78 -13.92
C PHE A 160 -8.56 9.55 -14.56
N GLU A 161 -9.29 10.61 -14.90
CA GLU A 161 -10.61 10.43 -15.54
C GLU A 161 -10.47 9.75 -16.90
N ASP A 162 -9.51 10.19 -17.71
CA ASP A 162 -9.24 9.62 -19.03
C ASP A 162 -8.69 8.18 -18.90
N ALA A 163 -7.84 7.93 -17.90
CA ALA A 163 -7.29 6.60 -17.65
C ALA A 163 -8.37 5.61 -17.19
N VAL A 164 -9.29 6.02 -16.32
CA VAL A 164 -10.44 5.21 -15.90
C VAL A 164 -11.34 4.92 -17.09
N GLU A 165 -11.65 5.93 -17.91
CA GLU A 165 -12.48 5.75 -19.08
C GLU A 165 -11.85 4.79 -20.09
N PHE A 166 -10.57 4.96 -20.39
CA PHE A 166 -9.82 4.08 -21.27
C PHE A 166 -9.77 2.66 -20.72
N ALA A 167 -9.49 2.49 -19.44
CA ALA A 167 -9.39 1.17 -18.81
C ALA A 167 -10.71 0.41 -18.86
N LEU A 168 -11.83 1.10 -18.60
CA LEU A 168 -13.18 0.51 -18.70
C LEU A 168 -13.52 0.15 -20.15
N ALA A 169 -13.29 1.06 -21.09
CA ALA A 169 -13.61 0.85 -22.51
C ALA A 169 -12.76 -0.28 -23.13
N SER A 170 -11.54 -0.46 -22.64
CA SER A 170 -10.58 -1.43 -23.16
C SER A 170 -10.53 -2.74 -22.35
N ASN A 171 -11.37 -2.90 -21.32
CA ASN A 171 -11.36 -4.03 -20.39
C ASN A 171 -9.97 -4.29 -19.78
N ILE A 172 -9.30 -3.24 -19.33
CA ILE A 172 -8.04 -3.34 -18.58
C ILE A 172 -8.35 -3.82 -17.15
N ASP A 173 -7.55 -4.76 -16.62
CA ASP A 173 -7.85 -5.41 -15.35
C ASP A 173 -7.54 -4.53 -14.15
N ALA A 174 -6.49 -3.67 -14.23
CA ALA A 174 -6.07 -2.86 -13.10
C ALA A 174 -5.58 -1.45 -13.45
N LEU A 175 -5.78 -0.54 -12.49
CA LEU A 175 -5.09 0.74 -12.43
C LEU A 175 -4.06 0.71 -11.29
N PHE A 176 -2.81 0.98 -11.62
CA PHE A 176 -1.72 1.19 -10.69
C PHE A 176 -1.64 2.68 -10.37
N LEU A 177 -2.06 3.05 -9.17
CA LEU A 177 -2.07 4.41 -8.67
C LEU A 177 -0.68 4.71 -8.10
N ASP A 178 0.20 5.27 -8.93
CA ASP A 178 1.61 5.50 -8.56
C ASP A 178 1.79 6.86 -7.89
N GLY A 179 1.54 6.90 -6.59
CA GLY A 179 1.54 8.11 -5.79
C GLY A 179 2.89 8.83 -5.67
N MET A 180 3.98 8.22 -6.13
CA MET A 180 5.32 8.81 -6.07
C MET A 180 6.08 8.73 -7.40
N ASP A 181 5.40 8.31 -8.46
CA ASP A 181 6.02 8.00 -9.77
C ASP A 181 7.23 7.04 -9.64
N GLY A 182 7.14 6.16 -8.63
CA GLY A 182 8.23 5.27 -8.21
C GLY A 182 8.24 3.93 -8.92
N LEU A 183 7.16 3.58 -9.63
CA LEU A 183 7.11 2.36 -10.44
C LEU A 183 7.97 2.51 -11.70
N SER A 184 8.02 3.72 -12.27
CA SER A 184 8.86 4.04 -13.43
C SER A 184 10.30 4.29 -13.04
N ASP A 185 10.54 5.00 -11.92
CA ASP A 185 11.84 5.34 -11.38
C ASP A 185 11.85 5.20 -9.84
N PRO A 186 12.48 4.14 -9.29
CA PRO A 186 12.56 3.93 -7.85
C PRO A 186 13.23 5.08 -7.08
N GLY A 187 14.07 5.90 -7.72
CA GLY A 187 14.66 7.10 -7.13
C GLY A 187 13.62 8.15 -6.73
N ASN A 188 12.50 8.23 -7.44
CA ASN A 188 11.41 9.11 -7.11
C ASN A 188 10.78 8.79 -5.75
N ALA A 189 10.72 7.51 -5.38
CA ALA A 189 10.20 7.08 -4.08
C ALA A 189 11.01 7.61 -2.87
N LEU A 190 12.22 8.11 -3.08
CA LEU A 190 13.06 8.71 -2.03
C LEU A 190 12.96 10.24 -1.99
N SER A 191 12.49 10.87 -3.07
CA SER A 191 12.54 12.33 -3.25
C SER A 191 11.16 12.99 -3.30
N GLN A 192 10.12 12.25 -3.66
CA GLN A 192 8.77 12.78 -3.79
C GLN A 192 7.92 12.53 -2.55
N GLN A 193 6.88 13.35 -2.38
CA GLN A 193 5.86 13.14 -1.35
C GLN A 193 4.74 12.26 -1.90
N PRO A 194 4.25 11.28 -1.14
CA PRO A 194 3.22 10.37 -1.62
C PRO A 194 1.87 11.09 -1.82
N ARG A 195 1.21 10.79 -2.93
CA ARG A 195 -0.09 11.33 -3.34
C ARG A 195 -1.21 10.37 -2.90
N PHE A 196 -1.65 10.49 -1.65
CA PHE A 196 -2.73 9.65 -1.13
C PHE A 196 -4.12 10.04 -1.66
N ASP A 197 -4.27 11.21 -2.25
CA ASP A 197 -5.50 11.70 -2.91
C ASP A 197 -5.89 10.89 -4.16
N LEU A 198 -4.93 10.23 -4.81
CA LEU A 198 -5.18 9.44 -6.01
C LEU A 198 -6.21 8.33 -5.78
N LEU A 199 -6.12 7.65 -4.66
CA LEU A 199 -6.98 6.51 -4.35
C LEU A 199 -8.45 6.93 -4.11
N PRO A 200 -8.78 7.85 -3.19
CA PRO A 200 -10.17 8.28 -3.00
C PRO A 200 -10.75 8.97 -4.23
N TYR A 201 -9.93 9.70 -5.00
CA TYR A 201 -10.37 10.30 -6.25
C TYR A 201 -10.80 9.23 -7.27
N THR A 202 -9.98 8.21 -7.47
CA THR A 202 -10.29 7.10 -8.39
C THR A 202 -11.53 6.33 -7.94
N VAL A 203 -11.61 5.98 -6.65
CA VAL A 203 -12.77 5.30 -6.06
C VAL A 203 -14.04 6.12 -6.27
N SER A 204 -14.01 7.43 -6.00
CA SER A 204 -15.18 8.31 -6.21
C SER A 204 -15.59 8.40 -7.68
N THR A 205 -14.63 8.40 -8.60
CA THR A 205 -14.88 8.40 -10.05
C THR A 205 -15.55 7.11 -10.52
N LEU A 206 -15.07 5.95 -10.04
CA LEU A 206 -15.67 4.65 -10.33
C LEU A 206 -17.09 4.55 -9.73
N ARG A 207 -17.29 5.02 -8.49
CA ARG A 207 -18.62 5.04 -7.83
C ARG A 207 -19.63 5.88 -8.60
N ARG A 208 -19.27 7.06 -9.03
CA ARG A 208 -20.15 7.90 -9.88
C ARG A 208 -20.59 7.18 -11.15
N ARG A 209 -19.74 6.29 -11.67
CA ARG A 209 -20.02 5.44 -12.85
C ARG A 209 -20.68 4.10 -12.50
N ARG A 210 -20.81 3.73 -11.21
CA ARG A 210 -21.28 2.43 -10.71
C ARG A 210 -20.47 1.26 -11.27
N GLN A 211 -19.14 1.41 -11.26
CA GLN A 211 -18.20 0.47 -11.88
C GLN A 211 -17.02 0.13 -10.95
N GLU A 212 -17.22 0.23 -9.63
CA GLU A 212 -16.17 0.02 -8.60
C GLU A 212 -15.55 -1.37 -8.67
N GLU A 213 -16.31 -2.37 -9.07
CA GLU A 213 -15.88 -3.77 -9.09
C GLU A 213 -15.27 -4.20 -10.43
N GLN A 214 -15.22 -3.32 -11.41
CA GLN A 214 -14.75 -3.69 -12.75
C GLN A 214 -13.25 -3.55 -12.94
N ILE A 215 -12.59 -2.74 -12.12
CA ILE A 215 -11.17 -2.46 -12.21
C ILE A 215 -10.53 -2.66 -10.84
N THR A 216 -9.46 -3.44 -10.81
CA THR A 216 -8.63 -3.60 -9.60
C THR A 216 -7.77 -2.36 -9.37
N LEU A 217 -7.77 -1.82 -8.16
CA LEU A 217 -6.93 -0.68 -7.79
C LEU A 217 -5.71 -1.15 -7.01
N ILE A 218 -4.52 -0.86 -7.52
CA ILE A 218 -3.25 -1.20 -6.89
C ILE A 218 -2.53 0.10 -6.56
N TYR A 219 -2.24 0.33 -5.27
CA TYR A 219 -1.60 1.57 -4.85
C TYR A 219 -0.10 1.39 -4.62
N ALA A 220 0.71 2.29 -5.18
CA ALA A 220 2.15 2.40 -4.98
C ALA A 220 2.51 3.77 -4.40
N GLY A 221 3.37 3.80 -3.39
CA GLY A 221 3.91 5.04 -2.81
C GLY A 221 3.74 5.16 -1.30
N GLY A 222 4.84 5.36 -0.59
CA GLY A 222 4.85 5.64 0.84
C GLY A 222 4.40 4.50 1.77
N VAL A 223 4.29 3.27 1.28
CA VAL A 223 3.87 2.09 2.06
C VAL A 223 5.06 1.53 2.82
N ARG A 224 4.97 1.45 4.17
CA ARG A 224 6.07 1.06 5.05
C ARG A 224 5.75 -0.17 5.90
N SER A 225 4.48 -0.35 6.24
CA SER A 225 4.02 -1.33 7.24
C SER A 225 2.72 -2.02 6.82
N GLY A 226 2.34 -3.07 7.52
CA GLY A 226 1.05 -3.72 7.36
C GLY A 226 -0.12 -2.83 7.78
N THR A 227 0.10 -1.93 8.73
CA THR A 227 -0.89 -0.91 9.11
C THR A 227 -1.14 0.07 7.96
N ASP A 228 -0.08 0.53 7.26
CA ASP A 228 -0.22 1.37 6.07
C ASP A 228 -1.02 0.63 4.97
N ALA A 229 -0.70 -0.64 4.74
CA ALA A 229 -1.42 -1.47 3.78
C ALA A 229 -2.91 -1.62 4.13
N ALA A 230 -3.24 -1.89 5.40
CA ALA A 230 -4.62 -2.01 5.86
C ALA A 230 -5.42 -0.72 5.65
N LYS A 231 -4.80 0.45 5.90
CA LYS A 231 -5.42 1.76 5.69
C LYS A 231 -5.71 2.01 4.21
N LEU A 232 -4.76 1.72 3.33
CA LEU A 232 -4.94 1.88 1.88
C LEU A 232 -5.99 0.91 1.33
N ILE A 233 -6.03 -0.34 1.83
CA ILE A 233 -7.08 -1.29 1.47
C ILE A 233 -8.44 -0.80 1.96
N ALA A 234 -8.54 -0.27 3.18
CA ALA A 234 -9.76 0.35 3.66
C ALA A 234 -10.22 1.56 2.82
N MET A 235 -9.28 2.26 2.18
CA MET A 235 -9.57 3.35 1.23
C MET A 235 -9.98 2.86 -0.16
N GLY A 236 -9.90 1.55 -0.45
CA GLY A 236 -10.35 0.93 -1.69
C GLY A 236 -9.26 0.29 -2.56
N ALA A 237 -8.01 0.23 -2.11
CA ALA A 237 -6.98 -0.53 -2.81
C ALA A 237 -7.22 -2.05 -2.65
N SER A 238 -7.01 -2.81 -3.73
CA SER A 238 -7.03 -4.27 -3.69
C SER A 238 -5.66 -4.82 -3.25
N ALA A 239 -4.58 -4.16 -3.64
CA ALA A 239 -3.22 -4.50 -3.24
C ALA A 239 -2.36 -3.24 -3.12
N VAL A 240 -1.22 -3.36 -2.43
CA VAL A 240 -0.26 -2.27 -2.28
C VAL A 240 1.12 -2.70 -2.75
N VAL A 241 1.94 -1.73 -3.18
CA VAL A 241 3.29 -1.98 -3.67
C VAL A 241 4.32 -1.47 -2.65
N TYR A 242 5.21 -2.37 -2.24
CA TYR A 242 6.37 -2.05 -1.43
C TYR A 242 7.61 -1.84 -2.30
N GLY A 243 8.36 -0.79 -2.03
CA GLY A 243 9.67 -0.53 -2.64
C GLY A 243 10.74 -0.36 -1.56
N VAL A 244 10.87 0.87 -1.04
CA VAL A 244 11.92 1.26 -0.09
C VAL A 244 11.95 0.39 1.18
N ALA A 245 10.78 0.05 1.75
CA ALA A 245 10.73 -0.78 2.97
C ALA A 245 11.36 -2.17 2.74
N VAL A 246 11.08 -2.79 1.59
CA VAL A 246 11.67 -4.08 1.21
C VAL A 246 13.17 -3.93 0.92
N ALA A 247 13.57 -2.83 0.30
CA ALA A 247 14.99 -2.55 0.05
C ALA A 247 15.79 -2.45 1.36
N LEU A 248 15.25 -1.75 2.36
CA LEU A 248 15.86 -1.67 3.70
C LEU A 248 15.95 -3.05 4.36
N ALA A 249 14.88 -3.85 4.28
CA ALA A 249 14.86 -5.22 4.81
C ALA A 249 15.87 -6.15 4.11
N ALA A 250 16.20 -5.86 2.85
CA ALA A 250 17.24 -6.56 2.09
C ALA A 250 18.67 -6.05 2.40
N GLY A 251 18.85 -5.23 3.44
CA GLY A 251 20.14 -4.64 3.82
C GLY A 251 20.50 -3.38 3.03
N GLY A 252 19.50 -2.70 2.47
CA GLY A 252 19.67 -1.39 1.82
C GLY A 252 19.87 -0.27 2.84
N MET A 253 20.63 0.74 2.45
CA MET A 253 20.84 1.98 3.21
C MET A 253 20.49 3.15 2.31
N ILE A 254 19.64 4.06 2.80
CA ILE A 254 19.25 5.24 2.03
C ILE A 254 20.42 6.23 2.03
N ASN A 255 20.81 6.66 0.83
CA ASN A 255 21.80 7.68 0.58
C ASN A 255 21.20 8.76 -0.34
N THR A 256 20.68 9.84 0.26
CA THR A 256 20.02 10.97 -0.42
C THR A 256 18.94 10.57 -1.43
N THR A 257 19.30 10.11 -2.61
CA THR A 257 18.39 9.75 -3.72
C THR A 257 18.58 8.32 -4.22
N SER A 258 19.42 7.54 -3.56
CA SER A 258 19.72 6.15 -3.92
C SER A 258 19.64 5.22 -2.72
N ILE A 259 19.61 3.93 -2.98
CA ILE A 259 19.74 2.90 -1.95
C ILE A 259 21.00 2.08 -2.28
N ASP A 260 21.94 2.14 -1.36
CA ASP A 260 23.15 1.34 -1.42
C ASP A 260 22.95 0.05 -0.61
N TYR A 261 23.52 -1.05 -1.08
CA TYR A 261 23.37 -2.34 -0.40
C TYR A 261 24.68 -2.74 0.29
N ALA A 262 24.60 -3.06 1.57
CA ALA A 262 25.70 -3.54 2.38
C ALA A 262 26.37 -4.77 1.72
N THR A 263 27.70 -4.74 1.58
CA THR A 263 28.43 -5.82 0.88
C THR A 263 28.67 -7.04 1.76
N ASP A 264 28.56 -6.90 3.06
CA ASP A 264 28.79 -7.93 4.08
C ASP A 264 27.54 -8.78 4.40
N TRP A 265 26.37 -8.40 3.88
CA TRP A 265 25.14 -9.19 4.02
C TRP A 265 25.13 -10.37 3.05
N SER A 266 24.96 -11.56 3.58
CA SER A 266 24.76 -12.78 2.77
C SER A 266 23.37 -12.76 2.09
N MET A 267 23.22 -13.60 1.08
CA MET A 267 21.95 -13.80 0.41
C MET A 267 20.87 -14.33 1.37
N ASP A 268 21.24 -15.20 2.31
CA ASP A 268 20.32 -15.79 3.27
C ASP A 268 19.83 -14.76 4.29
N GLU A 269 20.69 -13.85 4.78
CA GLU A 269 20.30 -12.74 5.64
C GLU A 269 19.31 -11.80 4.94
N ARG A 270 19.57 -11.45 3.68
CA ARG A 270 18.66 -10.65 2.86
C ARG A 270 17.31 -11.33 2.67
N THR A 271 17.32 -12.60 2.30
CA THR A 271 16.10 -13.41 2.13
C THR A 271 15.29 -13.45 3.43
N ALA A 272 15.96 -13.72 4.55
CA ALA A 272 15.32 -13.75 5.87
C ALA A 272 14.73 -12.38 6.25
N GLY A 273 15.47 -11.30 6.03
CA GLY A 273 14.99 -9.94 6.32
C GLY A 273 13.74 -9.57 5.53
N VAL A 274 13.74 -9.80 4.22
CA VAL A 274 12.57 -9.52 3.36
C VAL A 274 11.38 -10.42 3.74
N THR A 275 11.62 -11.72 3.94
CA THR A 275 10.58 -12.66 4.34
C THR A 275 9.94 -12.24 5.67
N ALA A 276 10.76 -11.91 6.67
CA ALA A 276 10.29 -11.45 7.96
C ALA A 276 9.46 -10.16 7.86
N LEU A 277 9.90 -9.18 7.06
CA LEU A 277 9.15 -7.95 6.83
C LEU A 277 7.77 -8.24 6.23
N LEU A 278 7.70 -9.02 5.15
CA LEU A 278 6.43 -9.29 4.47
C LEU A 278 5.47 -10.08 5.36
N GLN A 279 5.96 -11.07 6.11
CA GLN A 279 5.15 -11.85 7.06
C GLN A 279 4.68 -11.00 8.24
N ALA A 280 5.54 -10.15 8.79
CA ALA A 280 5.17 -9.23 9.87
C ALA A 280 4.09 -8.24 9.40
N ASN A 281 4.26 -7.66 8.20
CA ASN A 281 3.26 -6.76 7.62
C ASN A 281 1.93 -7.47 7.34
N ALA A 282 1.95 -8.73 6.92
CA ALA A 282 0.75 -9.54 6.75
C ALA A 282 0.01 -9.75 8.09
N GLY A 283 0.77 -10.09 9.14
CA GLY A 283 0.24 -10.22 10.50
C GLY A 283 -0.35 -8.92 11.03
N GLU A 284 0.34 -7.80 10.79
CA GLU A 284 -0.08 -6.47 11.21
C GLU A 284 -1.37 -6.03 10.48
N ALA A 285 -1.44 -6.17 9.14
CA ALA A 285 -2.62 -5.86 8.36
C ALA A 285 -3.84 -6.70 8.79
N SER A 286 -3.63 -8.00 8.99
CA SER A 286 -4.64 -8.92 9.53
C SER A 286 -5.12 -8.51 10.92
N MET A 287 -4.21 -8.08 11.80
CA MET A 287 -4.56 -7.58 13.14
C MET A 287 -5.44 -6.33 13.06
N MET A 288 -5.10 -5.37 12.18
CA MET A 288 -5.90 -4.16 11.97
C MET A 288 -7.33 -4.50 11.58
N ALA A 289 -7.53 -5.43 10.63
CA ALA A 289 -8.87 -5.86 10.24
C ALA A 289 -9.64 -6.49 11.42
N ARG A 290 -8.99 -7.36 12.20
CA ARG A 290 -9.63 -7.99 13.36
C ARG A 290 -9.99 -6.99 14.46
N CYS A 291 -9.13 -6.00 14.71
CA CYS A 291 -9.42 -4.93 15.66
C CYS A 291 -10.65 -4.09 15.26
N THR A 292 -10.96 -4.00 13.97
CA THR A 292 -12.20 -3.35 13.47
C THR A 292 -13.39 -4.31 13.37
N GLY A 293 -13.24 -5.58 13.82
CA GLY A 293 -14.30 -6.59 13.80
C GLY A 293 -14.48 -7.29 12.47
N LYS A 294 -13.45 -7.31 11.61
CA LYS A 294 -13.50 -7.93 10.29
C LYS A 294 -12.67 -9.22 10.26
N THR A 295 -13.15 -10.25 9.57
CA THR A 295 -12.48 -11.54 9.38
C THR A 295 -11.85 -11.68 7.99
N ARG A 296 -11.95 -10.64 7.19
CA ARG A 296 -11.28 -10.51 5.90
C ARG A 296 -10.73 -9.09 5.76
N LEU A 297 -9.47 -8.97 5.31
CA LEU A 297 -8.81 -7.67 5.20
C LEU A 297 -9.56 -6.72 4.23
N HIS A 298 -10.04 -7.25 3.11
CA HIS A 298 -10.79 -6.49 2.10
C HIS A 298 -12.25 -6.16 2.51
N ASN A 299 -12.66 -6.50 3.73
CA ASN A 299 -13.89 -6.00 4.32
C ASN A 299 -13.66 -4.71 5.12
N LEU A 300 -12.43 -4.23 5.19
CA LEU A 300 -12.16 -2.88 5.69
C LEU A 300 -12.77 -1.85 4.73
N GLU A 301 -13.33 -0.80 5.30
CA GLU A 301 -14.08 0.23 4.59
C GLU A 301 -13.60 1.63 5.04
N PRO A 302 -13.81 2.69 4.24
CA PRO A 302 -13.47 4.06 4.64
C PRO A 302 -14.13 4.48 5.96
N GLU A 303 -15.29 3.93 6.29
CA GLU A 303 -16.00 4.15 7.56
C GLU A 303 -15.23 3.65 8.78
N ASP A 304 -14.32 2.70 8.59
CA ASP A 304 -13.42 2.19 9.63
C ASP A 304 -12.24 3.14 9.93
N LEU A 305 -12.13 4.24 9.18
CA LEU A 305 -11.02 5.18 9.25
C LEU A 305 -11.45 6.55 9.76
N ARG A 306 -10.53 7.23 10.47
CA ARG A 306 -10.58 8.66 10.76
C ARG A 306 -9.19 9.26 10.60
N VAL A 307 -9.11 10.55 10.32
CA VAL A 307 -7.85 11.29 10.30
C VAL A 307 -7.77 12.25 11.46
N VAL A 308 -6.54 12.61 11.86
CA VAL A 308 -6.30 13.48 13.01
C VAL A 308 -5.89 14.91 12.62
N THR A 309 -5.74 15.18 11.32
CA THR A 309 -5.43 16.53 10.80
C THR A 309 -6.41 16.95 9.71
N LEU A 310 -6.66 18.26 9.60
CA LEU A 310 -7.55 18.82 8.56
C LEU A 310 -6.95 18.60 7.16
N SER A 311 -5.63 18.79 6.99
CA SER A 311 -4.97 18.59 5.70
C SER A 311 -5.10 17.14 5.19
N SER A 312 -5.06 16.17 6.10
CA SER A 312 -5.28 14.76 5.73
C SER A 312 -6.75 14.48 5.43
N ALA A 313 -7.69 15.15 6.12
CA ALA A 313 -9.11 15.04 5.79
C ALA A 313 -9.40 15.54 4.38
N ASP A 314 -8.86 16.71 4.04
CA ASP A 314 -9.05 17.31 2.71
C ASP A 314 -8.41 16.46 1.60
N MET A 315 -7.18 15.97 1.81
CA MET A 315 -6.46 15.18 0.81
C MET A 315 -7.08 13.80 0.59
N MET A 316 -7.46 13.11 1.68
CA MET A 316 -7.83 11.70 1.62
C MET A 316 -9.34 11.46 1.61
N GLY A 317 -10.15 12.52 1.82
CA GLY A 317 -11.60 12.40 1.90
C GLY A 317 -12.10 11.61 3.11
N ILE A 318 -11.26 11.40 4.13
CA ILE A 318 -11.58 10.65 5.35
C ILE A 318 -12.04 11.65 6.43
N PRO A 319 -13.13 11.38 7.15
CA PRO A 319 -13.63 12.28 8.20
C PRO A 319 -12.61 12.50 9.32
N LEU A 320 -12.56 13.74 9.84
CA LEU A 320 -11.72 14.09 10.98
C LEU A 320 -12.22 13.35 12.25
N ALA A 321 -11.29 12.88 13.07
CA ALA A 321 -11.62 12.25 14.36
C ALA A 321 -12.40 13.23 15.27
N GLY A 322 -13.45 12.73 15.92
CA GLY A 322 -14.33 13.54 16.77
C GLY A 322 -15.42 14.32 16.01
N THR A 323 -15.47 14.25 14.69
CA THR A 323 -16.56 14.80 13.89
C THR A 323 -17.53 13.69 13.45
N ARG A 324 -18.80 14.06 13.20
CA ARG A 324 -19.71 13.15 12.48
C ARG A 324 -19.25 13.06 11.03
N GLY A 325 -19.23 11.85 10.48
CA GLY A 325 -18.99 11.67 9.06
C GLY A 325 -19.94 12.54 8.24
N VAL A 326 -19.45 13.20 7.23
CA VAL A 326 -20.32 13.92 6.29
C VAL A 326 -21.15 12.87 5.58
N ASP A 327 -22.48 13.02 5.65
CA ASP A 327 -23.41 12.17 4.92
C ASP A 327 -23.25 12.49 3.42
N LEU A 328 -22.45 11.67 2.71
CA LEU A 328 -22.22 11.84 1.28
C LEU A 328 -23.47 11.59 0.42
N SER A 329 -24.58 11.15 1.04
CA SER A 329 -25.87 10.98 0.35
C SER A 329 -26.55 12.30 0.01
N SER A 330 -26.10 13.44 0.56
CA SER A 330 -26.70 14.76 0.37
C SER A 330 -26.03 15.61 -0.72
N GLN A 331 -25.05 15.09 -1.45
CA GLN A 331 -24.38 15.77 -2.57
C GLN A 331 -24.65 15.05 -3.91
N GLY A 332 -25.91 14.68 -4.15
CA GLY A 332 -26.39 14.12 -5.40
C GLY A 332 -27.15 15.14 -6.22
#